data_183cd396068f7f1330479a09cefb0ef8
#
_entry.id   183cd396068f7f1330479a09cefb0ef8
#
_cell.length_a   1.000
_cell.length_b   1.000
_cell.length_c   1.000
_cell.angle_alpha   90.00
_cell.angle_beta   90.00
_cell.angle_gamma   90.00
#
_symmetry.space_group_name_H-M   'P 1'
#
loop_
_entity.id
_entity.type
_entity.pdbx_description
1 polymer ?
#
loop_
_entity_poly.entity_id
_entity_poly.type
_entity_poly.pdbx_seq_one_letter_code
_entity_poly.pdbx_strand_id
1 'polypeptide(L)' 'MTCYFRHLGGLFTKAGIEVTPQNKKQLDRVIHELVRTNYKDCPTTWREIKKRIAADEDAFASQLRAAWNSRQTGEN' A
#
# COMPACT_ATOMS: atom_id res chain seq x y z
N MET A 1 -4.60 -1.89 12.65
CA MET A 1 -3.26 -1.35 12.77
C MET A 1 -2.37 -1.80 11.64
N THR A 2 -1.53 -0.93 11.19
CA THR A 2 -0.75 -1.14 9.98
C THR A 2 0.69 -1.50 10.35
N CYS A 3 0.87 -2.72 10.81
CA CYS A 3 2.14 -3.15 11.41
C CYS A 3 3.34 -3.06 10.47
N TYR A 4 3.12 -3.02 9.15
CA TYR A 4 4.20 -2.95 8.18
C TYR A 4 4.43 -1.53 7.62
N PHE A 5 3.60 -0.56 7.98
CA PHE A 5 3.69 0.77 7.39
C PHE A 5 5.01 1.47 7.65
N ARG A 6 5.59 1.26 8.83
CA ARG A 6 6.87 1.92 9.14
C ARG A 6 7.99 1.45 8.22
N HIS A 7 7.83 0.29 7.60
CA HIS A 7 8.83 -0.23 6.66
C HIS A 7 8.58 0.27 5.25
N LEU A 8 7.45 0.93 5.02
CA LEU A 8 7.05 1.38 3.70
C LEU A 8 7.20 2.89 3.49
N GLY A 9 7.81 3.59 4.45
CA GLY A 9 7.96 5.04 4.34
C GLY A 9 8.57 5.47 3.02
N GLY A 10 9.66 4.82 2.61
CA GLY A 10 10.31 5.12 1.35
C GLY A 10 9.42 4.81 0.15
N LEU A 11 8.66 3.73 0.22
CA LEU A 11 7.75 3.36 -0.85
C LEU A 11 6.65 4.40 -1.01
N PHE A 12 6.05 4.84 0.08
CA PHE A 12 5.01 5.86 0.03
C PHE A 12 5.55 7.17 -0.53
N THR A 13 6.75 7.57 -0.12
CA THR A 13 7.39 8.76 -0.67
C THR A 13 7.60 8.61 -2.17
N LYS A 14 8.09 7.46 -2.61
CA LYS A 14 8.31 7.19 -4.02
C LYS A 14 7.00 7.24 -4.81
N ALA A 15 5.93 6.74 -4.21
CA ALA A 15 4.61 6.76 -4.84
C ALA A 15 3.93 8.12 -4.77
N GLY A 16 4.50 9.06 -4.02
CA GLY A 16 3.90 10.37 -3.86
C GLY A 16 2.67 10.36 -2.97
N ILE A 17 2.63 9.45 -2.01
CA ILE A 17 1.49 9.30 -1.11
C ILE A 17 1.88 9.80 0.27
N GLU A 18 1.07 10.69 0.82
CA GLU A 18 1.26 11.18 2.17
C GLU A 18 0.38 10.37 3.12
N VAL A 19 1.01 9.72 4.10
CA VAL A 19 0.29 8.89 5.06
C VAL A 19 -0.10 9.75 6.25
N THR A 20 -1.39 9.80 6.53
CA THR A 20 -1.93 10.54 7.67
C THR A 20 -2.75 9.60 8.54
N PRO A 21 -3.01 9.99 9.81
CA PRO A 21 -3.87 9.15 10.67
C PRO A 21 -5.26 8.95 10.07
N GLN A 22 -5.74 9.91 9.26
CA GLN A 22 -7.06 9.82 8.66
C GLN A 22 -7.11 8.83 7.49
N ASN A 23 -6.04 8.73 6.72
CA ASN A 23 -6.06 7.88 5.52
C ASN A 23 -5.37 6.53 5.70
N LYS A 24 -4.75 6.31 6.85
CA LYS A 24 -3.95 5.12 7.10
C LYS A 24 -4.74 3.83 6.90
N LYS A 25 -5.96 3.80 7.40
CA LYS A 25 -6.81 2.62 7.31
C LYS A 25 -7.23 2.34 5.87
N GLN A 26 -7.59 3.38 5.13
CA GLN A 26 -7.95 3.22 3.73
C GLN A 26 -6.76 2.74 2.91
N LEU A 27 -5.59 3.29 3.19
CA LEU A 27 -4.37 2.91 2.50
C LEU A 27 -4.03 1.45 2.77
N ASP A 28 -4.24 1.00 4.00
CA ASP A 28 -4.03 -0.39 4.36
C ASP A 28 -4.94 -1.31 3.55
N ARG A 29 -6.20 -0.93 3.38
CA ARG A 29 -7.14 -1.72 2.56
C ARG A 29 -6.72 -1.75 1.10
N VAL A 30 -6.27 -0.63 0.57
CA VAL A 30 -5.81 -0.57 -0.81
C VAL A 30 -4.64 -1.52 -1.02
N ILE A 31 -3.70 -1.55 -0.07
CA ILE A 31 -2.55 -2.43 -0.16
C ILE A 31 -2.98 -3.89 -0.13
N HIS A 32 -3.91 -4.24 0.77
CA HIS A 32 -4.39 -5.62 0.85
C HIS A 32 -5.06 -6.05 -0.46
N GLU A 33 -5.83 -5.16 -1.07
CA GLU A 33 -6.46 -5.45 -2.36
C GLU A 33 -5.41 -5.59 -3.45
N LEU A 34 -4.40 -4.75 -3.42
CA LEU A 34 -3.37 -4.76 -4.45
C LEU A 34 -2.56 -6.05 -4.44
N VAL A 35 -2.23 -6.54 -3.25
CA VAL A 35 -1.47 -7.79 -3.13
C VAL A 35 -2.37 -9.00 -2.92
N ARG A 36 -3.68 -8.80 -2.91
CA ARG A 36 -4.67 -9.87 -2.84
C ARG A 36 -4.54 -10.72 -1.59
N THR A 37 -4.40 -10.07 -0.45
CA THR A 37 -4.39 -10.75 0.84
C THR A 37 -5.60 -10.36 1.64
N ASN A 38 -5.90 -11.16 2.66
CA ASN A 38 -7.00 -10.85 3.56
C ASN A 38 -6.66 -9.66 4.43
N TYR A 39 -7.63 -8.80 4.64
CA TYR A 39 -7.45 -7.66 5.51
C TYR A 39 -7.09 -8.14 6.91
N LYS A 40 -6.14 -7.49 7.54
CA LYS A 40 -5.61 -7.79 8.88
C LYS A 40 -4.65 -8.96 8.92
N ASP A 41 -4.28 -9.52 7.79
CA ASP A 41 -3.26 -10.57 7.75
C ASP A 41 -1.91 -9.92 7.49
N CYS A 42 -1.37 -9.24 8.51
CA CYS A 42 -0.14 -8.49 8.38
C CYS A 42 1.06 -9.31 7.92
N PRO A 43 1.32 -10.49 8.51
CA PRO A 43 2.52 -11.24 8.10
C PRO A 43 2.48 -11.64 6.63
N THR A 44 1.33 -12.14 6.16
CA THR A 44 1.19 -12.54 4.77
C THR A 44 1.28 -11.34 3.85
N THR A 45 0.59 -10.25 4.22
CA THR A 45 0.59 -9.02 3.43
C THR A 45 2.00 -8.46 3.31
N TRP A 46 2.73 -8.40 4.41
CA TRP A 46 4.11 -7.89 4.40
C TRP A 46 5.02 -8.76 3.53
N ARG A 47 4.83 -10.07 3.57
CA ARG A 47 5.61 -11.00 2.75
C ARG A 47 5.38 -10.72 1.27
N GLU A 48 4.13 -10.55 0.87
CA GLU A 48 3.80 -10.26 -0.52
C GLU A 48 4.36 -8.91 -0.96
N ILE A 49 4.26 -7.91 -0.09
CA ILE A 49 4.81 -6.60 -0.38
C ILE A 49 6.32 -6.69 -0.62
N LYS A 50 7.02 -7.41 0.24
CA LYS A 50 8.47 -7.55 0.09
C LYS A 50 8.84 -8.23 -1.23
N LYS A 51 8.06 -9.23 -1.63
CA LYS A 51 8.29 -9.90 -2.91
C LYS A 51 8.16 -8.94 -4.07
N ARG A 52 7.13 -8.11 -4.05
CA ARG A 52 6.89 -7.17 -5.14
C ARG A 52 7.94 -6.08 -5.19
N ILE A 53 8.37 -5.60 -4.03
CA ILE A 53 9.44 -4.60 -3.96
C ILE A 53 10.74 -5.18 -4.48
N ALA A 54 11.05 -6.41 -4.11
CA ALA A 54 12.27 -7.06 -4.55
C ALA A 54 12.27 -7.30 -6.07
N ALA A 55 11.09 -7.56 -6.63
CA ALA A 55 10.97 -7.76 -8.07
C ALA A 55 11.09 -6.45 -8.83
N ASP A 56 10.35 -5.43 -8.41
CA ASP A 56 10.36 -4.12 -9.08
C ASP A 56 9.67 -3.09 -8.19
N GLU A 57 10.46 -2.38 -7.42
CA GLU A 57 9.92 -1.41 -6.47
C GLU A 57 9.21 -0.26 -7.18
N ASP A 58 9.77 0.21 -8.29
CA ASP A 58 9.18 1.33 -9.04
C ASP A 58 7.82 0.94 -9.59
N ALA A 59 7.70 -0.27 -10.13
CA ALA A 59 6.43 -0.74 -10.65
C ALA A 59 5.39 -0.86 -9.54
N PHE A 60 5.80 -1.38 -8.39
CA PHE A 60 4.87 -1.51 -7.28
C PHE A 60 4.42 -0.15 -6.76
N ALA A 61 5.35 0.81 -6.66
CA ALA A 61 5.00 2.18 -6.25
C ALA A 61 4.01 2.80 -7.22
N SER A 62 4.21 2.60 -8.52
CA SER A 62 3.28 3.11 -9.53
C SER A 62 1.90 2.49 -9.40
N GLN A 63 1.86 1.17 -9.19
CA GLN A 63 0.60 0.46 -9.00
C GLN A 63 -0.13 0.95 -7.76
N LEU A 64 0.61 1.16 -6.69
CA LEU A 64 0.05 1.65 -5.43
C LEU A 64 -0.54 3.03 -5.61
N ARG A 65 0.19 3.91 -6.28
CA ARG A 65 -0.30 5.27 -6.53
C ARG A 65 -1.56 5.25 -7.39
N ALA A 66 -1.57 4.45 -8.44
CA ALA A 66 -2.74 4.35 -9.32
C ALA A 66 -3.95 3.82 -8.57
N ALA A 67 -3.75 2.79 -7.75
CA ALA A 67 -4.84 2.23 -6.95
C ALA A 67 -5.37 3.25 -5.95
N TRP A 68 -4.46 3.98 -5.31
CA TRP A 68 -4.84 4.99 -4.33
C TRP A 68 -5.63 6.13 -4.97
N ASN A 69 -5.15 6.63 -6.11
CA ASN A 69 -5.83 7.71 -6.81
C ASN A 69 -7.19 7.27 -7.33
N SER A 70 -7.28 6.07 -7.85
CA SER A 70 -8.54 5.53 -8.35
C SER A 70 -9.57 5.41 -7.23
N ARG A 71 -9.12 4.95 -6.04
CA ARG A 71 -10.03 4.81 -4.92
C ARG A 71 -10.57 6.15 -4.47
N GLN A 72 -9.71 7.17 -4.40
CA GLN A 72 -10.16 8.51 -3.98
C GLN A 72 -11.14 9.10 -4.98
N THR A 73 -10.88 8.91 -6.27
CA THR A 73 -11.77 9.40 -7.30
C THR A 73 -13.11 8.67 -7.25
N GLY A 74 -13.07 7.37 -7.01
CA GLY A 74 -14.28 6.56 -7.02
C GLY A 74 -15.21 6.81 -5.86
N GLU A 75 -14.73 7.48 -4.83
CA GLU A 75 -15.56 7.73 -3.65
C GLU A 75 -16.42 8.97 -3.77
N ASN A 76 -16.28 9.71 -4.82
CA ASN A 76 -17.07 10.93 -5.02
C ASN A 76 -18.51 10.66 -5.43
#